data_466aabdc85f1b6451c371ddff93ba4ca
#
_entry.id   466aabdc85f1b6451c371ddff93ba4ca
#
_cell.length_a   1.000
_cell.length_b   1.000
_cell.length_c   1.000
_cell.angle_alpha   90.00
_cell.angle_beta   90.00
_cell.angle_gamma   90.00
#
_symmetry.space_group_name_H-M   'P 1'
#
loop_
_entity.id
_entity.type
_entity.pdbx_description
1 polymer ?
#
loop_
_entity_poly.entity_id
_entity_poly.type
_entity_poly.pdbx_seq_one_letter_code
_entity_poly.pdbx_strand_id
1 'polypeptide(L)'
;LYFLFQRCQQLGALNQQDLFAQVRVSDYLLEKDRLFARVTLDDAEFGLYEQIYAKLDVQAPKPDLVIYLQAPVDVLLERIAGRGIGYEQYIERDYLVRLNEAYARFFHEFEGAPLLIVNAAAIDPINNPADYDELLAAIRRMKRGRLYYNPLRSKDPFSKR
;
A
#
# COMPACT_ATOMS: atom_id res chain seq x y z
N LEU A 1 -12.09 4.60 13.96
CA LEU A 1 -13.48 4.61 13.46
C LEU A 1 -13.75 5.76 12.49
N TYR A 2 -13.32 6.99 12.77
CA TYR A 2 -13.54 8.13 11.87
C TYR A 2 -12.99 7.86 10.45
N PHE A 3 -11.78 7.37 10.33
CA PHE A 3 -11.17 7.00 9.05
C PHE A 3 -11.96 5.88 8.36
N LEU A 4 -12.42 4.87 9.09
CA LEU A 4 -13.24 3.80 8.53
C LEU A 4 -14.51 4.35 7.87
N PHE A 5 -15.23 5.23 8.55
CA PHE A 5 -16.46 5.86 8.00
C PHE A 5 -16.17 6.74 6.78
N GLN A 6 -15.11 7.55 6.81
CA GLN A 6 -14.71 8.34 5.64
C GLN A 6 -14.42 7.45 4.44
N ARG A 7 -13.75 6.33 4.64
CA ARG A 7 -13.40 5.40 3.58
C ARG A 7 -14.61 4.65 3.02
N CYS A 8 -15.54 4.27 3.88
CA CYS A 8 -16.82 3.72 3.42
C CYS A 8 -17.57 4.70 2.51
N GLN A 9 -17.60 5.98 2.85
CA GLN A 9 -18.19 7.02 2.02
C GLN A 9 -17.45 7.18 0.68
N GLN A 10 -16.11 7.18 0.69
CA GLN A 10 -15.31 7.28 -0.52
C GLN A 10 -15.52 6.08 -1.45
N LEU A 11 -15.61 4.86 -0.88
CA LEU A 11 -15.89 3.65 -1.66
C LEU A 11 -17.31 3.67 -2.27
N GLY A 12 -18.30 4.15 -1.52
CA GLY A 12 -19.65 4.35 -2.03
C GLY A 12 -19.69 5.34 -3.22
N ALA A 13 -18.92 6.42 -3.13
CA ALA A 13 -18.78 7.38 -4.22
C ALA A 13 -18.06 6.79 -5.45
N LEU A 14 -17.07 5.92 -5.26
CA LEU A 14 -16.40 5.21 -6.36
C LEU A 14 -17.35 4.33 -7.17
N ASN A 15 -18.36 3.75 -6.53
CA ASN A 15 -19.37 2.94 -7.22
C ASN A 15 -20.34 3.78 -8.08
N GLN A 16 -20.50 5.08 -7.77
CA GLN A 16 -21.43 5.99 -8.46
C GLN A 16 -20.77 6.87 -9.51
N GLN A 17 -19.47 7.06 -9.46
CA GLN A 17 -18.76 7.99 -10.34
C GLN A 17 -18.10 7.25 -11.51
N ASP A 18 -18.46 7.75 -12.69
CA ASP A 18 -17.77 7.57 -13.96
C ASP A 18 -17.89 6.20 -14.65
N LEU A 19 -19.00 6.04 -15.37
CA LEU A 19 -19.18 4.97 -16.36
C LEU A 19 -18.18 5.06 -17.55
N PHE A 20 -17.40 6.13 -17.63
CA PHE A 20 -16.47 6.39 -18.74
C PHE A 20 -15.01 6.22 -18.37
N ALA A 21 -14.66 6.06 -17.09
CA ALA A 21 -13.28 5.83 -16.69
C ALA A 21 -12.85 4.39 -17.00
N GLN A 22 -11.90 4.24 -17.94
CA GLN A 22 -11.37 2.93 -18.34
C GLN A 22 -10.46 2.32 -17.26
N VAL A 23 -9.80 3.14 -16.43
CA VAL A 23 -8.91 2.71 -15.36
C VAL A 23 -9.13 3.57 -14.12
N ARG A 24 -9.21 2.93 -12.96
CA ARG A 24 -9.23 3.61 -11.66
C ARG A 24 -8.01 3.20 -10.86
N VAL A 25 -7.30 4.16 -10.33
CA VAL A 25 -6.18 3.94 -9.42
C VAL A 25 -6.54 4.52 -8.07
N SER A 26 -6.39 3.71 -7.01
CA SER A 26 -6.61 4.13 -5.63
C SER A 26 -5.39 3.78 -4.79
N ASP A 27 -4.98 4.66 -3.89
CA ASP A 27 -3.97 4.36 -2.87
C ASP A 27 -4.55 3.59 -1.68
N TYR A 28 -5.82 3.22 -1.79
CA TYR A 28 -6.63 2.70 -0.73
C TYR A 28 -7.12 1.27 -1.00
N LEU A 29 -6.85 0.39 -0.03
CA LEU A 29 -7.39 -0.97 0.09
C LEU A 29 -8.13 -1.07 1.43
N LEU A 30 -9.41 -1.48 1.44
CA LEU A 30 -10.25 -1.46 2.65
C LEU A 30 -9.66 -2.28 3.80
N GLU A 31 -9.10 -3.43 3.49
CA GLU A 31 -8.48 -4.33 4.45
C GLU A 31 -7.31 -3.70 5.21
N LYS A 32 -6.69 -2.66 4.63
CA LYS A 32 -5.63 -1.90 5.33
C LYS A 32 -6.14 -1.18 6.57
N ASP A 33 -7.40 -0.73 6.58
CA ASP A 33 -7.96 -0.05 7.75
C ASP A 33 -7.97 -0.95 8.99
N ARG A 34 -8.37 -2.21 8.80
CA ARG A 34 -8.34 -3.23 9.84
C ARG A 34 -6.91 -3.53 10.32
N LEU A 35 -5.95 -3.56 9.41
CA LEU A 35 -4.54 -3.76 9.73
C LEU A 35 -3.99 -2.60 10.59
N PHE A 36 -4.28 -1.35 10.22
CA PHE A 36 -3.92 -0.17 11.02
C PHE A 36 -4.59 -0.19 12.39
N ALA A 37 -5.88 -0.52 12.45
CA ALA A 37 -6.60 -0.64 13.72
C ALA A 37 -5.91 -1.66 14.64
N ARG A 38 -5.52 -2.83 14.12
CA ARG A 38 -4.84 -3.87 14.89
C ARG A 38 -3.48 -3.45 15.44
N VAL A 39 -2.75 -2.61 14.73
CA VAL A 39 -1.41 -2.13 15.15
C VAL A 39 -1.52 -0.97 16.15
N THR A 40 -2.62 -0.19 16.11
CA THR A 40 -2.75 1.09 16.83
C THR A 40 -3.62 1.01 18.07
N LEU A 41 -4.65 0.16 18.05
CA LEU A 41 -5.64 0.04 19.11
C LEU A 41 -5.24 -1.03 20.14
N ASP A 42 -5.65 -0.85 21.38
CA ASP A 42 -5.58 -1.92 22.38
C ASP A 42 -6.61 -3.03 22.09
N ASP A 43 -6.57 -4.12 22.84
CA ASP A 43 -7.43 -5.29 22.57
C ASP A 43 -8.93 -4.99 22.80
N ALA A 44 -9.30 -4.12 23.73
CA ALA A 44 -10.68 -3.73 23.99
C ALA A 44 -11.21 -2.81 22.87
N GLU A 45 -10.42 -1.82 22.47
CA GLU A 45 -10.71 -0.91 21.38
C GLU A 45 -10.78 -1.65 20.05
N PHE A 46 -9.87 -2.58 19.82
CA PHE A 46 -9.87 -3.41 18.60
C PHE A 46 -11.10 -4.32 18.57
N GLY A 47 -11.51 -4.91 19.70
CA GLY A 47 -12.74 -5.69 19.80
C GLY A 47 -13.99 -4.88 19.43
N LEU A 48 -14.08 -3.62 19.88
CA LEU A 48 -15.15 -2.71 19.48
C LEU A 48 -15.08 -2.37 17.98
N TYR A 49 -13.89 -2.10 17.48
CA TYR A 49 -13.66 -1.85 16.04
C TYR A 49 -14.17 -3.03 15.19
N GLU A 50 -13.82 -4.27 15.53
CA GLU A 50 -14.26 -5.48 14.82
C GLU A 50 -15.78 -5.63 14.80
N GLN A 51 -16.47 -5.34 15.92
CA GLN A 51 -17.93 -5.39 15.97
C GLN A 51 -18.59 -4.38 15.03
N ILE A 52 -18.02 -3.19 14.94
CA ILE A 52 -18.50 -2.14 14.02
C ILE A 52 -18.17 -2.51 12.58
N TYR A 53 -16.93 -2.93 12.30
CA TYR A 53 -16.49 -3.35 10.98
C TYR A 53 -17.37 -4.46 10.39
N ALA A 54 -17.72 -5.47 11.21
CA ALA A 54 -18.58 -6.58 10.80
C ALA A 54 -20.03 -6.16 10.46
N LYS A 55 -20.49 -5.02 11.02
CA LYS A 55 -21.85 -4.48 10.75
C LYS A 55 -21.88 -3.50 9.58
N LEU A 56 -20.72 -3.02 9.14
CA LEU A 56 -20.63 -2.15 7.99
C LEU A 56 -20.67 -3.04 6.73
N ASP A 57 -21.80 -3.00 6.04
CA ASP A 57 -21.95 -3.61 4.71
C ASP A 57 -21.20 -2.74 3.67
N VAL A 58 -19.87 -2.81 3.71
CA VAL A 58 -19.03 -2.05 2.80
C VAL A 58 -18.86 -2.84 1.53
N GLN A 59 -19.65 -2.53 0.52
CA GLN A 59 -19.48 -3.07 -0.82
C GLN A 59 -18.28 -2.38 -1.52
N ALA A 60 -17.07 -2.72 -1.08
CA ALA A 60 -15.88 -2.25 -1.76
C ALA A 60 -15.75 -2.94 -3.13
N PRO A 61 -15.49 -2.18 -4.21
CA PRO A 61 -15.22 -2.78 -5.50
C PRO A 61 -13.98 -3.66 -5.39
N LYS A 62 -14.07 -4.89 -5.91
CA LYS A 62 -12.93 -5.81 -5.93
C LYS A 62 -11.86 -5.26 -6.88
N PRO A 63 -10.61 -5.07 -6.44
CA PRO A 63 -9.56 -4.58 -7.32
C PRO A 63 -9.15 -5.66 -8.35
N ASP A 64 -8.85 -5.22 -9.58
CA ASP A 64 -8.29 -6.08 -10.63
C ASP A 64 -6.81 -6.37 -10.40
N LEU A 65 -6.13 -5.51 -9.68
CA LEU A 65 -4.72 -5.63 -9.31
C LEU A 65 -4.45 -4.85 -8.02
N VAL A 66 -3.70 -5.46 -7.12
CA VAL A 66 -3.12 -4.80 -5.96
C VAL A 66 -1.62 -4.67 -6.15
N ILE A 67 -1.07 -3.49 -5.89
CA ILE A 67 0.36 -3.20 -5.92
C ILE A 67 0.81 -2.90 -4.49
N TYR A 68 1.68 -3.75 -3.95
CA TYR A 68 2.30 -3.53 -2.65
C TYR A 68 3.71 -2.99 -2.82
N LEU A 69 3.91 -1.72 -2.45
CA LEU A 69 5.22 -1.08 -2.44
C LEU A 69 5.93 -1.40 -1.12
N GLN A 70 6.80 -2.40 -1.13
CA GLN A 70 7.54 -2.85 0.04
C GLN A 70 8.86 -2.09 0.17
N ALA A 71 9.16 -1.59 1.37
CA ALA A 71 10.44 -0.96 1.67
C ALA A 71 10.90 -1.29 3.11
N PRO A 72 12.22 -1.38 3.37
CA PRO A 72 12.78 -1.44 4.71
C PRO A 72 12.41 -0.20 5.54
N VAL A 73 12.35 -0.37 6.86
CA VAL A 73 11.97 0.71 7.79
C VAL A 73 12.89 1.93 7.67
N ASP A 74 14.19 1.73 7.46
CA ASP A 74 15.14 2.84 7.29
C ASP A 74 14.80 3.69 6.07
N VAL A 75 14.46 3.07 4.95
CA VAL A 75 14.02 3.75 3.73
C VAL A 75 12.69 4.49 3.94
N LEU A 76 11.77 3.92 4.73
CA LEU A 76 10.51 4.58 5.09
C LEU A 76 10.77 5.83 5.92
N LEU A 77 11.65 5.76 6.92
CA LEU A 77 12.05 6.91 7.75
C LEU A 77 12.70 8.02 6.93
N GLU A 78 13.62 7.68 6.04
CA GLU A 78 14.25 8.65 5.12
C GLU A 78 13.21 9.36 4.25
N ARG A 79 12.24 8.62 3.70
CA ARG A 79 11.17 9.19 2.87
C ARG A 79 10.20 10.05 3.65
N ILE A 80 9.88 9.67 4.89
CA ILE A 80 9.04 10.47 5.80
C ILE A 80 9.76 11.80 6.11
N ALA A 81 11.04 11.74 6.48
CA ALA A 81 11.84 12.94 6.73
C ALA A 81 11.94 13.83 5.48
N GLY A 82 12.13 13.24 4.31
CA GLY A 82 12.23 13.98 3.04
C GLY A 82 10.93 14.66 2.61
N ARG A 83 9.76 14.18 3.04
CA ARG A 83 8.47 14.84 2.79
C ARG A 83 8.27 16.12 3.61
N GLY A 84 8.94 16.25 4.74
CA GLY A 84 8.87 17.45 5.59
C GLY A 84 7.50 17.74 6.22
N ILE A 85 6.61 16.75 6.33
CA ILE A 85 5.29 16.91 6.94
C ILE A 85 5.46 16.89 8.46
N GLY A 86 5.15 18.01 9.13
CA GLY A 86 5.50 18.25 10.53
C GLY A 86 5.00 17.19 11.51
N TYR A 87 3.78 16.65 11.36
CA TYR A 87 3.24 15.64 12.26
C TYR A 87 3.82 14.23 11.98
N GLU A 88 4.32 13.95 10.77
CA GLU A 88 4.95 12.68 10.42
C GLU A 88 6.34 12.53 11.04
N GLN A 89 6.99 13.62 11.43
CA GLN A 89 8.32 13.60 12.06
C GLN A 89 8.34 12.93 13.45
N TYR A 90 7.16 12.79 14.08
CA TYR A 90 7.00 12.12 15.38
C TYR A 90 6.68 10.64 15.28
N ILE A 91 6.69 10.07 14.06
CA ILE A 91 6.43 8.64 13.86
C ILE A 91 7.63 7.84 14.41
N GLU A 92 7.35 7.05 15.44
CA GLU A 92 8.36 6.21 16.08
C GLU A 92 8.79 5.04 15.19
N ARG A 93 10.08 4.73 15.24
CA ARG A 93 10.65 3.58 14.51
C ARG A 93 9.93 2.28 14.83
N ASP A 94 9.67 2.01 16.11
CA ASP A 94 9.04 0.77 16.56
C ASP A 94 7.61 0.61 16.02
N TYR A 95 6.89 1.72 15.86
CA TYR A 95 5.60 1.72 15.20
C TYR A 95 5.72 1.28 13.73
N LEU A 96 6.68 1.83 12.99
CA LEU A 96 6.93 1.44 11.60
C LEU A 96 7.39 -0.01 11.46
N VAL A 97 8.16 -0.53 12.41
CA VAL A 97 8.55 -1.95 12.44
C VAL A 97 7.30 -2.83 12.56
N ARG A 98 6.45 -2.60 13.57
CA ARG A 98 5.20 -3.35 13.76
C ARG A 98 4.27 -3.25 12.55
N LEU A 99 4.15 -2.06 11.98
CA LEU A 99 3.32 -1.84 10.81
C LEU A 99 3.86 -2.59 9.59
N ASN A 100 5.17 -2.52 9.33
CA ASN A 100 5.81 -3.21 8.20
C ASN A 100 5.67 -4.74 8.30
N GLU A 101 5.83 -5.30 9.51
CA GLU A 101 5.59 -6.71 9.77
C GLU A 101 4.11 -7.11 9.55
N ALA A 102 3.18 -6.26 9.99
CA ALA A 102 1.76 -6.51 9.78
C ALA A 102 1.39 -6.51 8.30
N TYR A 103 1.95 -5.57 7.52
CA TYR A 103 1.81 -5.54 6.06
C TYR A 103 2.42 -6.78 5.39
N ALA A 104 3.62 -7.20 5.81
CA ALA A 104 4.27 -8.37 5.25
C ALA A 104 3.44 -9.63 5.46
N ARG A 105 2.91 -9.84 6.69
CA ARG A 105 2.01 -10.96 7.00
C ARG A 105 0.73 -10.90 6.18
N PHE A 106 0.08 -9.74 6.15
CA PHE A 106 -1.18 -9.56 5.41
C PHE A 106 -1.00 -9.88 3.93
N PHE A 107 0.01 -9.31 3.28
CA PHE A 107 0.23 -9.56 1.86
C PHE A 107 0.82 -10.94 1.55
N HIS A 108 1.42 -11.62 2.53
CA HIS A 108 1.81 -13.02 2.40
C HIS A 108 0.58 -13.93 2.22
N GLU A 109 -0.51 -13.65 2.93
CA GLU A 109 -1.75 -14.43 2.90
C GLU A 109 -2.80 -13.87 1.92
N PHE A 110 -2.54 -12.72 1.30
CA PHE A 110 -3.52 -12.02 0.48
C PHE A 110 -3.81 -12.78 -0.81
N GLU A 111 -5.10 -13.12 -1.02
CA GLU A 111 -5.62 -13.82 -2.20
C GLU A 111 -6.78 -13.06 -2.87
N GLY A 112 -7.11 -11.86 -2.37
CA GLY A 112 -8.27 -11.09 -2.81
C GLY A 112 -8.22 -10.63 -4.27
N ALA A 113 -7.02 -10.46 -4.83
CA ALA A 113 -6.76 -10.03 -6.21
C ALA A 113 -5.36 -10.44 -6.65
N PRO A 114 -5.03 -10.34 -7.95
CA PRO A 114 -3.64 -10.39 -8.41
C PRO A 114 -2.77 -9.41 -7.63
N LEU A 115 -1.58 -9.84 -7.18
CA LEU A 115 -0.71 -9.07 -6.30
C LEU A 115 0.67 -8.87 -6.90
N LEU A 116 1.05 -7.61 -7.14
CA LEU A 116 2.40 -7.21 -7.52
C LEU A 116 3.12 -6.65 -6.28
N ILE A 117 4.15 -7.35 -5.81
CA ILE A 117 5.00 -6.91 -4.69
C ILE A 117 6.24 -6.26 -5.29
N VAL A 118 6.41 -4.97 -5.03
CA VAL A 118 7.50 -4.15 -5.59
C VAL A 118 8.51 -3.83 -4.49
N ASN A 119 9.79 -4.16 -4.71
CA ASN A 119 10.86 -3.64 -3.88
C ASN A 119 11.05 -2.15 -4.15
N ALA A 120 10.32 -1.33 -3.38
CA ALA A 120 10.32 0.12 -3.55
C ALA A 120 11.65 0.78 -3.12
N ALA A 121 12.53 0.08 -2.39
CA ALA A 121 13.87 0.58 -2.09
C ALA A 121 14.83 0.50 -3.29
N ALA A 122 14.53 -0.37 -4.25
CA ALA A 122 15.37 -0.59 -5.43
C ALA A 122 15.02 0.30 -6.62
N ILE A 123 13.94 1.08 -6.54
CA ILE A 123 13.44 1.91 -7.65
C ILE A 123 13.16 3.34 -7.21
N ASP A 124 13.29 4.28 -8.14
CA ASP A 124 12.87 5.68 -7.99
C ASP A 124 12.04 6.12 -9.21
N PRO A 125 10.79 5.69 -9.32
CA PRO A 125 9.95 5.99 -10.47
C PRO A 125 9.55 7.47 -10.57
N ILE A 126 9.86 8.28 -9.57
CA ILE A 126 9.58 9.73 -9.58
C ILE A 126 10.70 10.47 -10.32
N ASN A 127 11.97 10.15 -10.02
CA ASN A 127 13.12 10.86 -10.54
C ASN A 127 13.86 10.10 -11.66
N ASN A 128 13.54 8.80 -11.85
CA ASN A 128 14.15 7.97 -12.90
C ASN A 128 13.08 7.45 -13.87
N PRO A 129 12.99 7.99 -15.09
CA PRO A 129 12.02 7.56 -16.10
C PRO A 129 12.14 6.07 -16.46
N ALA A 130 13.34 5.49 -16.46
CA ALA A 130 13.52 4.07 -16.74
C ALA A 130 12.87 3.18 -15.68
N ASP A 131 13.02 3.52 -14.38
CA ASP A 131 12.36 2.81 -13.29
C ASP A 131 10.84 2.91 -13.42
N TYR A 132 10.32 4.07 -13.87
CA TYR A 132 8.90 4.26 -14.13
C TYR A 132 8.39 3.36 -15.26
N ASP A 133 9.07 3.37 -16.39
CA ASP A 133 8.67 2.59 -17.57
C ASP A 133 8.72 1.08 -17.29
N GLU A 134 9.75 0.61 -16.59
CA GLU A 134 9.87 -0.79 -16.19
C GLU A 134 8.78 -1.21 -15.19
N LEU A 135 8.48 -0.38 -14.19
CA LEU A 135 7.38 -0.62 -13.25
C LEU A 135 6.05 -0.68 -14.00
N LEU A 136 5.78 0.26 -14.91
CA LEU A 136 4.58 0.29 -15.72
C LEU A 136 4.45 -0.97 -16.61
N ALA A 137 5.56 -1.44 -17.16
CA ALA A 137 5.60 -2.69 -17.93
C ALA A 137 5.29 -3.92 -17.03
N ALA A 138 5.80 -3.95 -15.79
CA ALA A 138 5.48 -5.00 -14.82
C ALA A 138 3.98 -4.99 -14.45
N ILE A 139 3.40 -3.82 -14.20
CA ILE A 139 1.96 -3.64 -13.93
C ILE A 139 1.12 -4.16 -15.09
N ARG A 140 1.44 -3.77 -16.33
CA ARG A 140 0.68 -4.19 -17.53
C ARG A 140 0.75 -5.69 -17.81
N ARG A 141 1.84 -6.35 -17.44
CA ARG A 141 2.03 -7.80 -17.58
C ARG A 141 1.27 -8.60 -16.52
N MET A 142 0.98 -7.99 -15.38
CA MET A 142 0.32 -8.66 -14.26
C MET A 142 -1.14 -8.94 -14.60
N LYS A 143 -1.52 -10.23 -14.66
CA LYS A 143 -2.90 -10.66 -14.96
C LYS A 143 -3.50 -11.56 -13.88
N ARG A 144 -2.66 -12.31 -13.18
CA ARG A 144 -3.10 -13.28 -12.16
C ARG A 144 -1.97 -13.69 -11.24
N GLY A 145 -2.32 -14.20 -10.06
CA GLY A 145 -1.38 -14.75 -9.09
C GLY A 145 -0.57 -13.68 -8.38
N ARG A 146 0.67 -14.00 -8.03
CA ARG A 146 1.59 -13.15 -7.29
C ARG A 146 2.90 -13.00 -8.05
N LEU A 147 3.39 -11.77 -8.15
CA LEU A 147 4.66 -11.45 -8.78
C LEU A 147 5.50 -10.56 -7.86
N TYR A 148 6.78 -10.90 -7.71
CA TYR A 148 7.76 -10.08 -7.02
C TYR A 148 8.58 -9.32 -8.06
N TYR A 149 8.50 -7.99 -8.01
CA TYR A 149 9.30 -7.09 -8.83
C TYR A 149 10.45 -6.53 -8.01
N ASN A 150 11.63 -7.10 -8.23
CA ASN A 150 12.88 -6.73 -7.57
C ASN A 150 13.96 -6.50 -8.63
N PRO A 151 14.01 -5.31 -9.24
CA PRO A 151 15.01 -5.02 -10.26
C PRO A 151 16.40 -5.05 -9.63
N LEU A 152 17.25 -5.89 -10.18
CA LEU A 152 18.67 -5.88 -9.87
C LEU A 152 19.24 -4.60 -10.51
N ARG A 153 19.43 -3.54 -9.72
CA ARG A 153 20.34 -2.47 -10.14
C ARG A 153 21.72 -3.10 -10.29
N SER A 154 22.18 -3.30 -11.52
CA SER A 154 23.59 -3.48 -11.74
C SER A 154 24.24 -2.20 -11.19
N LYS A 155 24.84 -2.29 -10.01
CA LYS A 155 25.85 -1.33 -9.59
C LYS A 155 26.99 -1.55 -10.55
N ASP A 156 26.94 -0.88 -11.70
CA ASP A 156 28.08 -0.78 -12.57
C ASP A 156 29.09 0.11 -11.85
N PRO A 157 30.18 -0.45 -11.27
CA PRO A 157 31.16 0.33 -10.53
C PRO A 157 31.94 1.28 -11.44
N PHE A 158 31.68 1.26 -12.77
CA PHE A 158 32.40 2.04 -13.78
C PHE A 158 31.57 3.13 -14.48
N SER A 159 30.32 3.37 -14.08
CA SER A 159 29.48 4.45 -14.63
C SER A 159 29.80 5.83 -14.02
N LYS A 160 31.08 6.15 -13.81
CA LYS A 160 31.56 7.50 -13.60
C LYS A 160 32.63 7.80 -14.66
N ARG A 161 32.21 8.33 -15.79
CA ARG A 161 33.01 9.18 -16.65
C ARG A 161 32.13 10.24 -17.28
#